data_5ffedc37e23f998cc56b910330add013
#
_entry.id   5ffedc37e23f998cc56b910330add013
#
_cell.length_a   1.000
_cell.length_b   1.000
_cell.length_c   1.000
_cell.angle_alpha   90.00
_cell.angle_beta   90.00
_cell.angle_gamma   90.00
#
_symmetry.space_group_name_H-M   'P 1'
#
loop_
_entity.id
_entity.type
_entity.pdbx_description
1 polymer ?
#
loop_
_entity_poly.entity_id
_entity_poly.type
_entity_poly.pdbx_seq_one_letter_code
_entity_poly.pdbx_strand_id
1 'polypeptide(L)'
;CTLIVTEGDSAKTGVISGLSSEDRNVFGVYPLKGKVMNVRGELQKRVSENKEITEIKKILGLESGKEYATLADVNKSLRYSKIVFMTDQDLDGSHIKGLCINLFQNEWSSLAHIPGFIGFMNTPILKAKKGTQEKVFYNEGEYRAWKEGTTTGGAAAAATAANTTGWNVKYYK
;
A
#
# COMPACT_ATOMS: atom_id res chain seq x y z
N CYS A 1 11.15 5.94 11.09
CA CYS A 1 9.68 5.93 11.29
C CYS A 1 8.97 5.68 9.95
N THR A 2 7.84 5.02 10.00
CA THR A 2 7.01 4.70 8.82
C THR A 2 5.63 5.32 8.98
N LEU A 3 5.16 6.03 7.95
CA LEU A 3 3.79 6.51 7.87
C LEU A 3 2.93 5.49 7.12
N ILE A 4 1.89 4.99 7.75
CA ILE A 4 0.89 4.12 7.13
C ILE A 4 -0.30 4.99 6.71
N VAL A 5 -0.59 5.01 5.43
CA VAL A 5 -1.75 5.72 4.86
C VAL A 5 -2.83 4.69 4.55
N THR A 6 -3.99 4.84 5.20
CA THR A 6 -5.10 3.89 5.09
C THR A 6 -6.23 4.45 4.23
N GLU A 7 -7.01 3.56 3.64
CA GLU A 7 -8.25 3.90 2.96
C GLU A 7 -9.37 4.04 3.99
N GLY A 8 -9.55 5.27 4.50
CA GLY A 8 -10.61 5.62 5.44
C GLY A 8 -10.31 5.36 6.91
N ASP A 9 -11.22 5.85 7.75
CA ASP A 9 -11.10 5.80 9.21
C ASP A 9 -11.24 4.39 9.80
N SER A 10 -12.03 3.52 9.19
CA SER A 10 -12.20 2.14 9.65
C SER A 10 -10.88 1.35 9.57
N ALA A 11 -10.18 1.45 8.45
CA ALA A 11 -8.87 0.83 8.29
C ALA A 11 -7.84 1.42 9.25
N LYS A 12 -7.83 2.75 9.44
CA LYS A 12 -7.00 3.42 10.46
C LYS A 12 -7.22 2.83 11.85
N THR A 13 -8.48 2.69 12.28
CA THR A 13 -8.82 2.13 13.59
C THR A 13 -8.29 0.70 13.73
N GLY A 14 -8.44 -0.12 12.69
CA GLY A 14 -7.91 -1.48 12.65
C GLY A 14 -6.39 -1.54 12.81
N VAL A 15 -5.66 -0.68 12.10
CA VAL A 15 -4.20 -0.59 12.22
C VAL A 15 -3.79 -0.16 13.63
N ILE A 16 -4.38 0.92 14.15
CA ILE A 16 -4.04 1.44 15.48
C ILE A 16 -4.31 0.40 16.57
N SER A 17 -5.39 -0.38 16.46
CA SER A 17 -5.71 -1.46 17.41
C SER A 17 -4.70 -2.60 17.39
N GLY A 18 -4.04 -2.83 16.24
CA GLY A 18 -3.00 -3.85 16.09
C GLY A 18 -1.60 -3.40 16.51
N LEU A 19 -1.38 -2.10 16.69
CA LEU A 19 -0.08 -1.56 17.11
C LEU A 19 0.06 -1.58 18.64
N SER A 20 1.19 -2.11 19.12
CA SER A 20 1.60 -1.98 20.52
C SER A 20 1.96 -0.53 20.89
N SER A 21 2.15 -0.25 22.16
CA SER A 21 2.62 1.07 22.61
C SER A 21 4.01 1.41 22.06
N GLU A 22 4.86 0.42 21.89
CA GLU A 22 6.21 0.58 21.33
C GLU A 22 6.15 0.85 19.83
N ASP A 23 5.29 0.13 19.10
CA ASP A 23 5.10 0.32 17.66
C ASP A 23 4.62 1.74 17.33
N ARG A 24 3.80 2.34 18.19
CA ARG A 24 3.30 3.72 18.01
C ARG A 24 4.39 4.79 18.05
N ASN A 25 5.57 4.46 18.54
CA ASN A 25 6.73 5.38 18.51
C ASN A 25 7.39 5.43 17.13
N VAL A 26 7.19 4.39 16.30
CA VAL A 26 7.85 4.26 15.00
C VAL A 26 6.87 4.24 13.82
N PHE A 27 5.58 4.01 14.07
CA PHE A 27 4.53 4.04 13.06
C PHE A 27 3.54 5.19 13.30
N GLY A 28 3.33 6.01 12.27
CA GLY A 28 2.20 6.93 12.20
C GLY A 28 1.11 6.36 11.31
N VAL A 29 -0.15 6.74 11.54
CA VAL A 29 -1.29 6.30 10.73
C VAL A 29 -2.11 7.51 10.31
N TYR A 30 -2.34 7.66 9.00
CA TYR A 30 -3.15 8.72 8.43
C TYR A 30 -4.24 8.13 7.50
N PRO A 31 -5.52 8.45 7.72
CA PRO A 31 -6.61 7.98 6.88
C PRO A 31 -6.84 8.95 5.71
N LEU A 32 -6.92 8.44 4.49
CA LEU A 32 -7.46 9.19 3.36
C LEU A 32 -8.98 9.30 3.51
N LYS A 33 -9.51 10.48 3.30
CA LYS A 33 -10.97 10.74 3.37
C LYS A 33 -11.67 10.59 2.00
N GLY A 34 -11.09 9.83 1.11
CA GLY A 34 -11.59 9.61 -0.23
C GLY A 34 -10.46 9.37 -1.23
N LYS A 35 -10.80 9.50 -2.52
CA LYS A 35 -9.79 9.37 -3.58
C LYS A 35 -8.91 10.61 -3.60
N VAL A 36 -7.60 10.40 -3.63
CA VAL A 36 -6.63 11.48 -3.81
C VAL A 36 -6.85 12.14 -5.17
N MET A 37 -6.70 13.46 -5.23
CA MET A 37 -6.81 14.20 -6.49
C MET A 37 -5.77 13.71 -7.50
N ASN A 38 -6.19 13.53 -8.75
CA ASN A 38 -5.25 13.31 -9.85
C ASN A 38 -4.54 14.62 -10.17
N VAL A 39 -3.28 14.71 -9.82
CA VAL A 39 -2.46 15.93 -9.99
C VAL A 39 -1.90 16.10 -11.41
N ARG A 40 -2.03 15.07 -12.25
CA ARG A 40 -1.49 15.10 -13.62
C ARG A 40 -2.24 16.13 -14.47
N GLY A 41 -1.52 17.14 -14.94
CA GLY A 41 -2.09 18.21 -15.74
C GLY A 41 -2.87 19.29 -14.98
N GLU A 42 -2.89 19.22 -13.64
CA GLU A 42 -3.51 20.23 -12.79
C GLU A 42 -2.59 21.44 -12.56
N LEU A 43 -3.20 22.58 -12.32
CA LEU A 43 -2.45 23.79 -11.94
C LEU A 43 -1.86 23.64 -10.55
N GLN A 44 -0.61 24.06 -10.37
CA GLN A 44 0.10 24.00 -9.07
C GLN A 44 -0.69 24.63 -7.93
N LYS A 45 -1.42 25.72 -8.20
CA LYS A 45 -2.29 26.36 -7.22
C LYS A 45 -3.36 25.40 -6.69
N ARG A 46 -4.03 24.66 -7.58
CA ARG A 46 -5.08 23.71 -7.22
C ARG A 46 -4.54 22.52 -6.43
N VAL A 47 -3.35 22.05 -6.78
CA VAL A 47 -2.66 20.99 -6.03
C VAL A 47 -2.32 21.47 -4.62
N SER A 48 -1.78 22.68 -4.47
CA SER A 48 -1.40 23.26 -3.18
C SER A 48 -2.61 23.59 -2.27
N GLU A 49 -3.78 23.80 -2.84
CA GLU A 49 -5.03 24.07 -2.11
C GLU A 49 -5.74 22.78 -1.70
N ASN A 50 -5.34 21.62 -2.24
CA ASN A 50 -5.95 20.35 -1.87
C ASN A 50 -5.61 19.98 -0.43
N LYS A 51 -6.64 19.77 0.39
CA LYS A 51 -6.50 19.52 1.81
C LYS A 51 -5.71 18.25 2.13
N GLU A 52 -5.99 17.14 1.47
CA GLU A 52 -5.31 15.87 1.73
C GLU A 52 -3.83 15.92 1.35
N ILE A 53 -3.51 16.51 0.20
CA ILE A 53 -2.12 16.72 -0.24
C ILE A 53 -1.38 17.60 0.77
N THR A 54 -2.01 18.68 1.21
CA THR A 54 -1.45 19.58 2.20
C THR A 54 -1.21 18.91 3.54
N GLU A 55 -2.13 18.06 3.99
CA GLU A 55 -1.99 17.29 5.22
C GLU A 55 -0.86 16.27 5.13
N ILE A 56 -0.78 15.48 4.05
CA ILE A 56 0.31 14.52 3.82
C ILE A 56 1.67 15.24 3.81
N LYS A 57 1.75 16.36 3.11
CA LYS A 57 2.93 17.20 3.04
C LYS A 57 3.39 17.66 4.43
N LYS A 58 2.46 18.14 5.26
CA LYS A 58 2.75 18.58 6.64
C LYS A 58 3.17 17.41 7.55
N ILE A 59 2.52 16.27 7.42
CA ILE A 59 2.81 15.07 8.23
C ILE A 59 4.21 14.56 7.92
N LEU A 60 4.58 14.46 6.65
CA LEU A 60 5.91 14.03 6.22
C LEU A 60 6.99 15.10 6.43
N GLY A 61 6.62 16.37 6.46
CA GLY A 61 7.55 17.49 6.48
C GLY A 61 8.13 17.83 5.10
N LEU A 62 7.37 17.55 4.03
CA LEU A 62 7.78 17.83 2.66
C LEU A 62 7.72 19.32 2.33
N GLU A 63 8.70 19.79 1.57
CA GLU A 63 8.76 21.14 1.05
C GLU A 63 8.57 21.14 -0.47
N SER A 64 7.74 22.05 -0.99
CA SER A 64 7.52 22.17 -2.43
C SER A 64 8.80 22.62 -3.12
N GLY A 65 9.11 21.97 -4.26
CA GLY A 65 10.30 22.30 -5.04
C GLY A 65 11.63 21.80 -4.47
N LYS A 66 11.63 21.15 -3.33
CA LYS A 66 12.83 20.55 -2.74
C LYS A 66 13.07 19.16 -3.31
N GLU A 67 14.33 18.86 -3.61
CA GLU A 67 14.77 17.55 -4.04
C GLU A 67 15.31 16.73 -2.86
N TYR A 68 14.97 15.43 -2.85
CA TYR A 68 15.44 14.46 -1.87
C TYR A 68 16.15 13.35 -2.64
N ALA A 69 17.45 13.49 -2.83
CA ALA A 69 18.21 12.61 -3.73
C ALA A 69 18.58 11.28 -3.09
N THR A 70 18.77 11.25 -1.77
CA THR A 70 19.26 10.07 -1.04
C THR A 70 18.40 9.76 0.18
N LEU A 71 18.48 8.52 0.66
CA LEU A 71 17.84 8.12 1.92
C LEU A 71 18.38 8.93 3.12
N ALA A 72 19.63 9.37 3.06
CA ALA A 72 20.22 10.23 4.08
C ALA A 72 19.53 11.60 4.12
N ASP A 73 19.21 12.18 2.96
CA ASP A 73 18.46 13.44 2.88
C ASP A 73 17.05 13.29 3.45
N VAL A 74 16.39 12.16 3.16
CA VAL A 74 15.08 11.82 3.71
C VAL A 74 15.14 11.74 5.23
N ASN A 75 16.07 10.99 5.80
CA ASN A 75 16.19 10.80 7.25
C ASN A 75 16.52 12.10 7.99
N LYS A 76 17.23 13.02 7.33
CA LYS A 76 17.60 14.32 7.91
C LYS A 76 16.47 15.34 7.83
N SER A 77 15.67 15.32 6.78
CA SER A 77 14.70 16.37 6.47
C SER A 77 13.26 15.99 6.75
N LEU A 78 12.90 14.71 6.66
CA LEU A 78 11.54 14.24 6.82
C LEU A 78 11.31 13.58 8.18
N ARG A 79 10.06 13.64 8.65
CA ARG A 79 9.64 12.97 9.90
C ARG A 79 9.53 11.45 9.74
N TYR A 80 9.29 10.98 8.53
CA TYR A 80 9.15 9.57 8.20
C TYR A 80 10.10 9.22 7.07
N SER A 81 10.81 8.12 7.22
CA SER A 81 11.73 7.59 6.22
C SER A 81 11.05 6.68 5.19
N LYS A 82 9.79 6.35 5.43
CA LYS A 82 8.99 5.47 4.57
C LYS A 82 7.51 5.81 4.68
N ILE A 83 6.81 5.71 3.57
CA ILE A 83 5.36 5.76 3.49
C ILE A 83 4.82 4.44 2.94
N VAL A 84 3.80 3.89 3.58
CA VAL A 84 3.15 2.64 3.16
C VAL A 84 1.66 2.91 2.95
N PHE A 85 1.17 2.62 1.75
CA PHE A 85 -0.24 2.71 1.43
C PHE A 85 -0.92 1.37 1.68
N MET A 86 -1.91 1.38 2.56
CA MET A 86 -2.73 0.23 2.90
C MET A 86 -4.15 0.46 2.37
N THR A 87 -4.46 -0.21 1.28
CA THR A 87 -5.75 -0.13 0.61
C THR A 87 -6.30 -1.54 0.38
N ASP A 88 -7.61 -1.63 0.19
CA ASP A 88 -8.24 -2.89 -0.18
C ASP A 88 -7.72 -3.41 -1.53
N GLN A 89 -7.73 -4.72 -1.71
CA GLN A 89 -7.28 -5.38 -2.93
C GLN A 89 -8.41 -5.43 -3.98
N ASP A 90 -8.95 -4.27 -4.29
CA ASP A 90 -9.97 -4.06 -5.31
C ASP A 90 -9.55 -3.00 -6.34
N LEU A 91 -10.45 -2.67 -7.27
CA LEU A 91 -10.19 -1.68 -8.31
C LEU A 91 -10.03 -0.26 -7.72
N ASP A 92 -10.80 0.07 -6.69
CA ASP A 92 -10.71 1.38 -6.02
C ASP A 92 -9.39 1.52 -5.28
N GLY A 93 -8.96 0.50 -4.54
CA GLY A 93 -7.66 0.47 -3.88
C GLY A 93 -6.50 0.58 -4.86
N SER A 94 -6.56 -0.09 -6.00
CA SER A 94 -5.57 0.04 -7.07
C SER A 94 -5.55 1.43 -7.67
N HIS A 95 -6.71 2.06 -7.85
CA HIS A 95 -6.83 3.44 -8.31
C HIS A 95 -6.22 4.43 -7.32
N ILE A 96 -6.51 4.29 -6.02
CA ILE A 96 -5.93 5.12 -4.96
C ILE A 96 -4.40 4.99 -4.93
N LYS A 97 -3.86 3.78 -5.03
CA LYS A 97 -2.40 3.56 -5.14
C LYS A 97 -1.79 4.30 -6.33
N GLY A 98 -2.42 4.19 -7.50
CA GLY A 98 -1.99 4.89 -8.71
C GLY A 98 -1.98 6.41 -8.54
N LEU A 99 -3.01 6.99 -7.93
CA LEU A 99 -3.09 8.42 -7.65
C LEU A 99 -2.01 8.89 -6.65
N CYS A 100 -1.72 8.09 -5.63
CA CYS A 100 -0.67 8.38 -4.67
C CYS A 100 0.73 8.33 -5.30
N ILE A 101 1.02 7.32 -6.12
CA ILE A 101 2.28 7.24 -6.88
C ILE A 101 2.42 8.46 -7.78
N ASN A 102 1.37 8.80 -8.51
CA ASN A 102 1.35 9.94 -9.42
C ASN A 102 1.60 11.26 -8.68
N LEU A 103 1.05 11.44 -7.49
CA LEU A 103 1.30 12.59 -6.63
C LEU A 103 2.79 12.73 -6.32
N PHE A 104 3.43 11.67 -5.81
CA PHE A 104 4.85 11.72 -5.47
C PHE A 104 5.74 11.85 -6.71
N GLN A 105 5.39 11.19 -7.79
CA GLN A 105 6.13 11.30 -9.06
C GLN A 105 6.07 12.73 -9.63
N ASN A 106 4.94 13.41 -9.49
CA ASN A 106 4.73 14.74 -10.05
C ASN A 106 5.34 15.84 -9.17
N GLU A 107 5.17 15.75 -7.85
CA GLU A 107 5.58 16.79 -6.90
C GLU A 107 7.00 16.59 -6.35
N TRP A 108 7.42 15.34 -6.17
CA TRP A 108 8.73 14.97 -5.59
C TRP A 108 9.32 13.75 -6.31
N SER A 109 9.64 13.91 -7.59
CA SER A 109 10.08 12.78 -8.41
C SER A 109 11.36 12.13 -7.89
N SER A 110 12.31 12.90 -7.34
CA SER A 110 13.51 12.36 -6.69
C SER A 110 13.18 11.42 -5.53
N LEU A 111 12.20 11.79 -4.71
CA LEU A 111 11.73 11.00 -3.57
C LEU A 111 11.04 9.70 -4.04
N ALA A 112 10.24 9.77 -5.10
CA ALA A 112 9.56 8.61 -5.67
C ALA A 112 10.55 7.54 -6.21
N HIS A 113 11.76 7.94 -6.59
CA HIS A 113 12.80 7.05 -7.07
C HIS A 113 13.69 6.46 -5.97
N ILE A 114 13.57 6.91 -4.72
CA ILE A 114 14.33 6.33 -3.62
C ILE A 114 13.80 4.93 -3.32
N PRO A 115 14.63 3.87 -3.48
CA PRO A 115 14.19 2.50 -3.21
C PRO A 115 13.69 2.33 -1.77
N GLY A 116 12.48 1.78 -1.63
CA GLY A 116 11.88 1.48 -0.34
C GLY A 116 11.23 2.66 0.38
N PHE A 117 11.25 3.88 -0.15
CA PHE A 117 10.53 5.01 0.44
C PHE A 117 9.02 4.82 0.32
N ILE A 118 8.51 4.48 -0.86
CA ILE A 118 7.09 4.17 -1.08
C ILE A 118 6.89 2.67 -1.05
N GLY A 119 5.99 2.20 -0.22
CA GLY A 119 5.58 0.81 -0.12
C GLY A 119 4.08 0.64 -0.20
N PHE A 120 3.66 -0.57 -0.52
CA PHE A 120 2.24 -0.95 -0.55
C PHE A 120 2.03 -2.17 0.32
N MET A 121 0.98 -2.13 1.14
CA MET A 121 0.50 -3.29 1.87
C MET A 121 -0.74 -3.81 1.16
N ASN A 122 -0.64 -5.03 0.66
CA ASN A 122 -1.75 -5.70 0.00
C ASN A 122 -2.47 -6.59 1.00
N THR A 123 -3.79 -6.44 1.09
CA THR A 123 -4.62 -7.38 1.83
C THR A 123 -4.98 -8.57 0.93
N PRO A 124 -5.06 -9.79 1.47
CA PRO A 124 -5.47 -10.94 0.67
C PRO A 124 -6.94 -10.84 0.29
N ILE A 125 -7.28 -11.23 -0.94
CA ILE A 125 -8.68 -11.33 -1.37
C ILE A 125 -9.32 -12.65 -0.98
N LEU A 126 -8.50 -13.68 -0.81
CA LEU A 126 -8.92 -15.05 -0.56
C LEU A 126 -7.98 -15.73 0.43
N LYS A 127 -8.57 -16.52 1.33
CA LYS A 127 -7.84 -17.50 2.13
C LYS A 127 -8.48 -18.87 1.97
N ALA A 128 -7.65 -19.88 1.71
CA ALA A 128 -8.06 -21.27 1.70
C ALA A 128 -7.43 -21.98 2.89
N LYS A 129 -8.23 -22.70 3.67
CA LYS A 129 -7.81 -23.41 4.87
C LYS A 129 -8.22 -24.88 4.84
N LYS A 130 -7.29 -25.77 5.17
CA LYS A 130 -7.52 -27.21 5.32
C LYS A 130 -6.77 -27.72 6.54
N GLY A 131 -7.51 -27.99 7.61
CA GLY A 131 -6.89 -28.34 8.90
C GLY A 131 -5.97 -27.22 9.39
N THR A 132 -4.69 -27.52 9.57
CA THR A 132 -3.64 -26.59 9.99
C THR A 132 -2.98 -25.84 8.82
N GLN A 133 -3.27 -26.23 7.59
CA GLN A 133 -2.71 -25.59 6.39
C GLN A 133 -3.55 -24.38 6.00
N GLU A 134 -2.90 -23.26 5.74
CA GLU A 134 -3.51 -22.03 5.24
C GLU A 134 -2.76 -21.55 3.99
N LYS A 135 -3.52 -21.17 2.97
CA LYS A 135 -3.01 -20.51 1.77
C LYS A 135 -3.73 -19.18 1.59
N VAL A 136 -2.96 -18.17 1.22
CA VAL A 136 -3.43 -16.79 1.05
C VAL A 136 -3.21 -16.38 -0.40
N PHE A 137 -4.20 -15.72 -1.00
CA PHE A 137 -4.14 -15.25 -2.38
C PHE A 137 -4.45 -13.77 -2.44
N TYR A 138 -3.65 -13.04 -3.20
CA TYR A 138 -3.74 -11.59 -3.33
C TYR A 138 -4.43 -11.13 -4.62
N ASN A 139 -4.68 -12.07 -5.54
CA ASN A 139 -5.47 -11.84 -6.74
C ASN A 139 -6.14 -13.14 -7.20
N GLU A 140 -7.18 -13.02 -8.04
CA GLU A 140 -7.91 -14.18 -8.54
C GLU A 140 -7.05 -15.08 -9.44
N GLY A 141 -6.06 -14.53 -10.13
CA GLY A 141 -5.16 -15.28 -10.98
C GLY A 141 -4.34 -16.30 -10.19
N GLU A 142 -3.80 -15.91 -9.03
CA GLU A 142 -3.09 -16.79 -8.11
C GLU A 142 -3.97 -17.93 -7.60
N TYR A 143 -5.21 -17.61 -7.23
CA TYR A 143 -6.17 -18.62 -6.78
C TYR A 143 -6.55 -19.60 -7.89
N ARG A 144 -6.80 -19.09 -9.10
CA ARG A 144 -7.13 -19.91 -10.27
C ARG A 144 -5.95 -20.81 -10.65
N ALA A 145 -4.73 -20.26 -10.70
CA ALA A 145 -3.52 -21.03 -10.97
C ALA A 145 -3.31 -22.15 -9.95
N TRP A 146 -3.54 -21.88 -8.67
CA TRP A 146 -3.47 -22.90 -7.64
C TRP A 146 -4.54 -23.98 -7.81
N LYS A 147 -5.78 -23.59 -8.13
CA LYS A 147 -6.89 -24.52 -8.35
C LYS A 147 -6.65 -25.43 -9.57
N GLU A 148 -6.06 -24.88 -10.63
CA GLU A 148 -5.75 -25.58 -11.87
C GLU A 148 -4.41 -26.33 -11.82
N GLY A 149 -3.65 -26.19 -10.76
CA GLY A 149 -2.32 -26.82 -10.60
C GLY A 149 -1.21 -26.14 -11.40
N THR A 150 -1.46 -24.96 -11.95
CA THR A 150 -0.49 -24.16 -12.69
C THR A 150 0.22 -23.20 -11.77
N THR A 151 1.46 -23.49 -11.38
CA THR A 151 2.32 -22.58 -10.63
C THR A 151 3.01 -21.64 -11.60
N THR A 152 2.61 -20.40 -11.67
CA THR A 152 3.37 -19.33 -12.33
C THR A 152 4.50 -18.88 -11.40
N GLY A 153 5.70 -19.44 -11.61
CA GLY A 153 6.90 -18.93 -10.94
C GLY A 153 7.95 -20.01 -10.64
N GLY A 154 8.87 -20.23 -11.56
CA GLY A 154 10.23 -20.70 -11.33
C GLY A 154 10.43 -22.11 -10.79
N ALA A 155 10.98 -22.98 -11.65
CA ALA A 155 11.54 -24.31 -11.42
C ALA A 155 10.55 -25.46 -11.20
N ALA A 156 10.33 -26.21 -12.30
CA ALA A 156 10.01 -27.64 -12.36
C ALA A 156 9.38 -28.27 -11.11
N ALA A 157 8.07 -28.17 -10.98
CA ALA A 157 7.29 -29.13 -10.23
C ALA A 157 6.13 -29.60 -11.08
N ALA A 158 6.01 -30.91 -11.24
CA ALA A 158 5.00 -31.57 -12.04
C ALA A 158 3.61 -31.01 -11.75
N ALA A 159 2.89 -30.68 -12.81
CA ALA A 159 1.52 -30.21 -12.79
C ALA A 159 0.59 -31.31 -12.25
N THR A 160 0.39 -31.33 -10.96
CA THR A 160 -0.73 -32.04 -10.35
C THR A 160 -1.75 -30.99 -9.97
N ALA A 161 -2.91 -31.03 -10.61
CA ALA A 161 -4.05 -30.20 -10.24
C ALA A 161 -4.23 -30.26 -8.73
N ALA A 162 -4.20 -29.12 -8.06
CA ALA A 162 -4.33 -29.10 -6.62
C ALA A 162 -5.70 -29.69 -6.25
N ASN A 163 -5.70 -30.79 -5.52
CA ASN A 163 -6.94 -31.36 -5.01
C ASN A 163 -7.54 -30.37 -4.01
N THR A 164 -8.52 -29.55 -4.48
CA THR A 164 -9.21 -28.56 -3.68
C THR A 164 -10.25 -29.16 -2.74
N THR A 165 -10.45 -30.48 -2.78
CA THR A 165 -11.39 -31.18 -1.89
C THR A 165 -10.98 -31.03 -0.42
N GLY A 166 -11.92 -30.57 0.38
CA GLY A 166 -11.70 -30.34 1.82
C GLY A 166 -11.05 -29.01 2.17
N TRP A 167 -10.83 -28.13 1.22
CA TRP A 167 -10.41 -26.76 1.49
C TRP A 167 -11.62 -25.84 1.69
N ASN A 168 -11.62 -25.13 2.82
CA ASN A 168 -12.59 -24.08 3.10
C ASN A 168 -12.01 -22.76 2.56
N VAL A 169 -12.71 -22.15 1.60
CA VAL A 169 -12.29 -20.91 0.95
C VAL A 169 -13.12 -19.75 1.47
N LYS A 170 -12.44 -18.75 2.02
CA LYS A 170 -13.06 -17.51 2.50
C LYS A 170 -12.62 -16.35 1.62
N TYR A 171 -13.61 -15.65 1.06
CA TYR A 171 -13.42 -14.40 0.33
C TYR A 171 -13.48 -13.22 1.31
N TYR A 172 -12.60 -12.26 1.10
CA TYR A 172 -12.60 -10.98 1.80
C TYR A 172 -13.00 -9.90 0.78
N LYS A 173 -14.07 -9.22 1.08
CA LYS A 173 -14.52 -8.05 0.33
C LYS A 173 -14.08 -6.79 1.06
#